data_513d579a82dc54216f2bc2d615bb778c
#
_entry.id   513d579a82dc54216f2bc2d615bb778c
#
_cell.length_a   1.000
_cell.length_b   1.000
_cell.length_c   1.000
_cell.angle_alpha   90.00
_cell.angle_beta   90.00
_cell.angle_gamma   90.00
#
_symmetry.space_group_name_H-M   'P 1'
#
loop_
_entity.id
_entity.type
_entity.pdbx_description
1 polymer ?
#
loop_
_entity_poly.entity_id
_entity_poly.type
_entity_poly.pdbx_seq_one_letter_code
_entity_poly.pdbx_strand_id
1 'polypeptide(L)'
;MRRRLLLALPAMIAFTAAAKAQEGPQPRLPTEPLVIVTRDGSRHNFTVEMALSPEQQTVGLMFRPEVKPDEGMLFDWGQPRDSAMWMRNTITSLDMVFITADGHIRRIAERTVPRSLATIESHGPVRATLELAAGTAERLNLRPGDQVLQRIFGNAP
;
A
#
# COMPACT_ATOMS: atom_id res chain seq x y z
N MET A 1 13.10 14.77 -70.14
CA MET A 1 12.36 15.33 -68.98
C MET A 1 12.24 14.26 -67.90
N ARG A 2 13.03 14.35 -66.81
CA ARG A 2 12.97 13.40 -65.68
C ARG A 2 12.31 14.10 -64.51
N ARG A 3 11.06 13.70 -64.17
CA ARG A 3 10.33 14.16 -62.98
C ARG A 3 10.90 13.50 -61.74
N ARG A 4 11.51 14.27 -60.84
CA ARG A 4 11.90 13.82 -59.50
C ARG A 4 10.68 13.92 -58.60
N LEU A 5 10.20 12.77 -58.10
CA LEU A 5 9.20 12.66 -57.02
C LEU A 5 9.91 12.95 -55.69
N LEU A 6 9.56 14.00 -55.02
CA LEU A 6 9.96 14.29 -53.66
C LEU A 6 8.97 13.57 -52.70
N LEU A 7 9.41 12.53 -52.06
CA LEU A 7 8.69 11.87 -50.98
C LEU A 7 8.90 12.68 -49.69
N ALA A 8 7.85 13.36 -49.25
CA ALA A 8 7.84 13.99 -47.92
C ALA A 8 7.56 12.92 -46.86
N LEU A 9 8.51 12.67 -45.96
CA LEU A 9 8.29 11.88 -44.78
C LEU A 9 7.51 12.72 -43.74
N PRO A 10 6.43 12.18 -43.11
CA PRO A 10 5.78 12.87 -42.01
C PRO A 10 6.65 12.77 -40.77
N ALA A 11 7.00 13.89 -40.17
CA ALA A 11 7.68 13.95 -38.87
C ALA A 11 6.68 13.49 -37.80
N MET A 12 6.91 12.31 -37.24
CA MET A 12 6.23 11.86 -36.02
C MET A 12 6.73 12.69 -34.82
N ILE A 13 5.89 13.63 -34.39
CA ILE A 13 6.09 14.32 -33.11
C ILE A 13 5.73 13.35 -31.99
N ALA A 14 6.72 12.75 -31.36
CA ALA A 14 6.53 11.96 -30.16
C ALA A 14 6.22 12.91 -28.98
N PHE A 15 4.97 12.97 -28.56
CA PHE A 15 4.58 13.61 -27.30
C PHE A 15 5.07 12.71 -26.15
N THR A 16 6.22 13.01 -25.59
CA THR A 16 6.62 12.45 -24.29
C THR A 16 5.82 13.19 -23.21
N ALA A 17 4.74 12.58 -22.74
CA ALA A 17 4.09 13.03 -21.52
C ALA A 17 5.06 12.82 -20.36
N ALA A 18 5.70 13.88 -19.90
CA ALA A 18 6.49 13.86 -18.66
C ALA A 18 5.52 13.50 -17.52
N ALA A 19 5.73 12.35 -16.88
CA ALA A 19 4.99 11.98 -15.70
C ALA A 19 5.25 13.07 -14.65
N LYS A 20 4.21 13.83 -14.28
CA LYS A 20 4.30 14.81 -13.19
C LYS A 20 4.67 14.07 -11.91
N ALA A 21 5.73 14.52 -11.24
CA ALA A 21 6.05 14.02 -9.91
C ALA A 21 4.86 14.26 -8.98
N GLN A 22 4.52 13.27 -8.15
CA GLN A 22 3.48 13.43 -7.14
C GLN A 22 3.93 14.49 -6.13
N GLU A 23 3.21 15.61 -6.07
CA GLU A 23 3.56 16.77 -5.21
C GLU A 23 2.73 16.84 -3.92
N GLY A 24 1.73 15.98 -3.75
CA GLY A 24 0.84 15.97 -2.60
C GLY A 24 0.15 14.63 -2.40
N PRO A 25 -0.66 14.51 -1.34
CA PRO A 25 -1.39 13.27 -1.06
C PRO A 25 -2.41 12.97 -2.16
N GLN A 26 -2.61 11.69 -2.44
CA GLN A 26 -3.75 11.28 -3.28
C GLN A 26 -5.08 11.58 -2.58
N PRO A 27 -6.18 11.75 -3.33
CA PRO A 27 -7.52 11.81 -2.75
C PRO A 27 -7.78 10.60 -1.86
N ARG A 28 -8.67 10.75 -0.86
CA ARG A 28 -9.08 9.61 -0.05
C ARG A 28 -9.70 8.54 -0.93
N LEU A 29 -9.23 7.31 -0.76
CA LEU A 29 -9.74 6.14 -1.48
C LEU A 29 -11.03 5.63 -0.80
N PRO A 30 -11.85 4.83 -1.52
CA PRO A 30 -12.97 4.12 -0.91
C PRO A 30 -12.50 3.30 0.30
N THR A 31 -13.29 3.31 1.36
CA THR A 31 -12.95 2.64 2.61
C THR A 31 -13.79 1.40 2.84
N GLU A 32 -13.19 0.43 3.53
CA GLU A 32 -13.86 -0.80 3.95
C GLU A 32 -13.53 -1.13 5.41
N PRO A 33 -14.40 -1.89 6.09
CA PRO A 33 -14.09 -2.39 7.43
C PRO A 33 -13.01 -3.48 7.38
N LEU A 34 -12.19 -3.50 8.41
CA LEU A 34 -11.19 -4.53 8.67
C LEU A 34 -11.16 -4.79 10.16
N VAL A 35 -11.02 -6.06 10.56
CA VAL A 35 -10.90 -6.45 11.96
C VAL A 35 -9.62 -7.26 12.16
N ILE A 36 -8.83 -6.94 13.19
CA ILE A 36 -7.73 -7.78 13.62
C ILE A 36 -8.17 -8.51 14.89
N VAL A 37 -8.05 -9.83 14.88
CA VAL A 37 -8.34 -10.70 16.02
C VAL A 37 -7.02 -11.20 16.56
N THR A 38 -6.69 -10.81 17.77
CA THR A 38 -5.48 -11.24 18.47
C THR A 38 -5.63 -12.62 19.11
N ARG A 39 -4.53 -13.25 19.50
CA ARG A 39 -4.53 -14.61 20.07
C ARG A 39 -5.36 -14.76 21.34
N ASP A 40 -5.54 -13.68 22.10
CA ASP A 40 -6.41 -13.65 23.30
C ASP A 40 -7.90 -13.48 22.96
N GLY A 41 -8.23 -13.42 21.66
CA GLY A 41 -9.59 -13.24 21.16
C GLY A 41 -10.07 -11.79 21.11
N SER A 42 -9.22 -10.81 21.47
CA SER A 42 -9.57 -9.40 21.36
C SER A 42 -9.78 -9.01 19.89
N ARG A 43 -10.79 -8.17 19.63
CA ARG A 43 -11.15 -7.71 18.29
C ARG A 43 -10.91 -6.21 18.17
N HIS A 44 -10.13 -5.81 17.18
CA HIS A 44 -9.78 -4.42 16.91
C HIS A 44 -10.31 -4.02 15.54
N ASN A 45 -11.22 -3.04 15.53
CA ASN A 45 -11.90 -2.58 14.32
C ASN A 45 -11.15 -1.41 13.70
N PHE A 46 -11.01 -1.44 12.37
CA PHE A 46 -10.41 -0.39 11.56
C PHE A 46 -11.30 -0.04 10.38
N THR A 47 -11.18 1.20 9.91
CA THR A 47 -11.70 1.64 8.63
C THR A 47 -10.50 1.92 7.72
N VAL A 48 -10.33 1.11 6.69
CA VAL A 48 -9.13 1.17 5.84
C VAL A 48 -9.45 1.66 4.43
N GLU A 49 -8.63 2.58 3.91
CA GLU A 49 -8.64 2.93 2.50
C GLU A 49 -8.12 1.75 1.68
N MET A 50 -8.77 1.46 0.54
CA MET A 50 -8.42 0.33 -0.31
C MET A 50 -7.56 0.76 -1.48
N ALA A 51 -6.25 0.46 -1.44
CA ALA A 51 -5.32 0.69 -2.55
C ALA A 51 -5.32 -0.53 -3.48
N LEU A 52 -6.12 -0.46 -4.56
CA LEU A 52 -6.38 -1.58 -5.46
C LEU A 52 -5.66 -1.46 -6.81
N SER A 53 -5.38 -0.22 -7.27
CA SER A 53 -4.67 -0.02 -8.54
C SER A 53 -3.17 0.23 -8.31
N PRO A 54 -2.31 -0.07 -9.32
CA PRO A 54 -0.89 0.22 -9.25
C PRO A 54 -0.56 1.68 -8.91
N GLU A 55 -1.34 2.63 -9.43
CA GLU A 55 -1.17 4.06 -9.17
C GLU A 55 -1.47 4.39 -7.71
N GLN A 56 -2.59 3.87 -7.16
CA GLN A 56 -2.98 4.04 -5.77
C GLN A 56 -1.93 3.43 -4.83
N GLN A 57 -1.42 2.26 -5.16
CA GLN A 57 -0.40 1.55 -4.40
C GLN A 57 0.96 2.27 -4.43
N THR A 58 1.31 2.88 -5.58
CA THR A 58 2.55 3.65 -5.70
C THR A 58 2.53 4.88 -4.80
N VAL A 59 1.42 5.59 -4.73
CA VAL A 59 1.28 6.80 -3.90
C VAL A 59 1.03 6.44 -2.42
N GLY A 60 0.17 5.48 -2.14
CA GLY A 60 -0.14 5.06 -0.78
C GLY A 60 -0.47 6.22 0.15
N LEU A 61 0.16 6.25 1.33
CA LEU A 61 0.00 7.31 2.33
C LEU A 61 1.03 8.46 2.19
N MET A 62 1.70 8.58 1.02
CA MET A 62 2.62 9.69 0.78
C MET A 62 1.96 11.04 1.08
N PHE A 63 2.72 11.95 1.70
CA PHE A 63 2.33 13.32 2.05
C PHE A 63 1.15 13.45 3.03
N ARG A 64 0.63 12.35 3.58
CA ARG A 64 -0.38 12.40 4.64
C ARG A 64 0.28 12.86 5.95
N PRO A 65 -0.24 13.91 6.60
CA PRO A 65 0.36 14.42 7.84
C PRO A 65 0.09 13.51 9.03
N GLU A 66 -0.98 12.71 8.98
CA GLU A 66 -1.37 11.79 10.05
C GLU A 66 -2.17 10.60 9.52
N VAL A 67 -2.17 9.52 10.29
CA VAL A 67 -3.11 8.39 10.20
C VAL A 67 -3.77 8.24 11.56
N LYS A 68 -5.11 8.21 11.61
CA LYS A 68 -5.82 8.07 12.88
C LYS A 68 -5.68 6.66 13.45
N PRO A 69 -5.83 6.49 14.78
CA PRO A 69 -5.61 5.20 15.45
C PRO A 69 -6.48 4.04 14.98
N ASP A 70 -7.65 4.33 14.41
CA ASP A 70 -8.64 3.38 13.89
C ASP A 70 -8.75 3.40 12.35
N GLU A 71 -7.87 4.15 11.69
CA GLU A 71 -7.77 4.22 10.22
C GLU A 71 -6.48 3.56 9.72
N GLY A 72 -6.44 3.27 8.42
CA GLY A 72 -5.25 2.76 7.75
C GLY A 72 -5.45 2.67 6.25
N MET A 73 -4.48 2.05 5.57
CA MET A 73 -4.58 1.74 4.14
C MET A 73 -4.20 0.29 3.89
N LEU A 74 -5.07 -0.43 3.19
CA LEU A 74 -4.84 -1.82 2.78
C LEU A 74 -4.46 -1.88 1.30
N PHE A 75 -3.25 -2.36 1.05
CA PHE A 75 -2.71 -2.62 -0.29
C PHE A 75 -3.04 -4.05 -0.66
N ASP A 76 -3.99 -4.27 -1.56
CA ASP A 76 -4.31 -5.59 -2.09
C ASP A 76 -3.44 -5.90 -3.31
N TRP A 77 -2.53 -6.84 -3.18
CA TRP A 77 -1.64 -7.27 -4.27
C TRP A 77 -2.33 -8.18 -5.31
N GLY A 78 -3.60 -8.53 -5.08
CA GLY A 78 -4.37 -9.42 -5.96
C GLY A 78 -3.98 -10.90 -5.83
N GLN A 79 -2.70 -11.20 -5.78
CA GLN A 79 -2.15 -12.55 -5.61
C GLN A 79 -1.02 -12.54 -4.58
N PRO A 80 -0.76 -13.67 -3.89
CA PRO A 80 0.38 -13.78 -2.99
C PRO A 80 1.69 -13.53 -3.72
N ARG A 81 2.52 -12.63 -3.17
CA ARG A 81 3.85 -12.29 -3.68
C ARG A 81 4.75 -11.81 -2.57
N ASP A 82 6.05 -11.88 -2.76
CA ASP A 82 6.98 -11.15 -1.92
C ASP A 82 6.71 -9.65 -2.10
N SER A 83 6.57 -8.95 -1.00
CA SER A 83 6.30 -7.51 -0.98
C SER A 83 7.49 -6.76 -0.42
N ALA A 84 7.83 -5.66 -1.08
CA ALA A 84 8.86 -4.72 -0.65
C ALA A 84 8.24 -3.32 -0.65
N MET A 85 8.17 -2.73 0.54
CA MET A 85 7.64 -1.39 0.79
C MET A 85 8.77 -0.41 1.04
N TRP A 86 8.49 0.86 1.04
CA TRP A 86 9.39 1.94 1.39
C TRP A 86 8.62 3.11 2.03
N MET A 87 9.33 4.06 2.60
CA MET A 87 8.74 5.27 3.19
C MET A 87 8.96 6.52 2.33
N ARG A 88 9.27 6.34 1.02
CA ARG A 88 9.47 7.48 0.12
C ARG A 88 8.27 8.43 0.19
N ASN A 89 8.53 9.72 0.39
CA ASN A 89 7.52 10.78 0.51
C ASN A 89 6.46 10.56 1.61
N THR A 90 6.57 9.50 2.41
CA THR A 90 5.70 9.26 3.56
C THR A 90 6.28 10.00 4.76
N ILE A 91 5.57 11.05 5.19
CA ILE A 91 6.07 12.03 6.17
C ILE A 91 5.72 11.70 7.61
N THR A 92 4.86 10.71 7.82
CA THR A 92 4.50 10.19 9.15
C THR A 92 5.01 8.76 9.32
N SER A 93 5.40 8.39 10.54
CA SER A 93 5.80 7.02 10.88
C SER A 93 4.59 6.09 10.86
N LEU A 94 4.78 4.86 10.39
CA LEU A 94 3.72 3.86 10.24
C LEU A 94 4.14 2.52 10.87
N ASP A 95 3.16 1.70 11.21
CA ASP A 95 3.33 0.26 11.39
C ASP A 95 2.87 -0.44 10.11
N MET A 96 3.74 -1.25 9.50
CA MET A 96 3.43 -2.03 8.29
C MET A 96 3.18 -3.48 8.66
N VAL A 97 1.96 -3.96 8.42
CA VAL A 97 1.51 -5.32 8.72
C VAL A 97 1.42 -6.09 7.42
N PHE A 98 2.26 -7.11 7.26
CA PHE A 98 2.30 -8.00 6.09
C PHE A 98 1.40 -9.20 6.34
N ILE A 99 0.43 -9.47 5.42
CA ILE A 99 -0.67 -10.41 5.64
C ILE A 99 -0.67 -11.48 4.54
N THR A 100 -0.69 -12.74 4.95
CA THR A 100 -0.73 -13.91 4.06
C THR A 100 -2.10 -14.05 3.36
N ALA A 101 -2.20 -14.96 2.39
CA ALA A 101 -3.43 -15.16 1.61
C ALA A 101 -4.62 -15.65 2.44
N ASP A 102 -4.37 -16.33 3.54
CA ASP A 102 -5.39 -16.82 4.48
C ASP A 102 -5.71 -15.81 5.61
N GLY A 103 -5.18 -14.58 5.49
CA GLY A 103 -5.49 -13.49 6.41
C GLY A 103 -4.70 -13.50 7.70
N HIS A 104 -3.60 -14.27 7.84
CA HIS A 104 -2.76 -14.21 9.02
C HIS A 104 -1.64 -13.17 8.89
N ILE A 105 -1.33 -12.51 9.99
CA ILE A 105 -0.17 -11.63 10.05
C ILE A 105 1.10 -12.47 9.94
N ARG A 106 1.89 -12.20 8.90
CA ARG A 106 3.20 -12.82 8.69
C ARG A 106 4.31 -12.08 9.42
N ARG A 107 4.32 -10.76 9.30
CA ARG A 107 5.36 -9.86 9.82
C ARG A 107 4.78 -8.49 10.11
N ILE A 108 5.35 -7.81 11.08
CA ILE A 108 5.08 -6.40 11.37
C ILE A 108 6.41 -5.65 11.36
N ALA A 109 6.48 -4.53 10.63
CA ALA A 109 7.55 -3.55 10.73
C ALA A 109 6.99 -2.34 11.47
N GLU A 110 7.37 -2.22 12.75
CA GLU A 110 6.85 -1.19 13.63
C GLU A 110 7.64 0.13 13.48
N ARG A 111 6.95 1.27 13.65
CA ARG A 111 7.56 2.60 13.74
C ARG A 111 8.55 2.89 12.62
N THR A 112 8.12 2.67 11.38
CA THR A 112 8.93 2.91 10.19
C THR A 112 9.48 4.35 10.15
N VAL A 113 10.67 4.52 9.57
CA VAL A 113 11.34 5.82 9.51
C VAL A 113 10.77 6.65 8.37
N PRO A 114 10.14 7.81 8.64
CA PRO A 114 9.61 8.68 7.60
C PRO A 114 10.65 9.03 6.54
N ARG A 115 10.22 9.09 5.27
CA ARG A 115 11.05 9.42 4.09
C ARG A 115 12.21 8.49 3.82
N SER A 116 12.36 7.38 4.53
CA SER A 116 13.39 6.39 4.26
C SER A 116 13.19 5.74 2.90
N LEU A 117 14.28 5.55 2.16
CA LEU A 117 14.31 4.79 0.91
C LEU A 117 14.73 3.32 1.13
N ALA A 118 15.02 2.94 2.37
CA ALA A 118 15.33 1.56 2.69
C ALA A 118 14.13 0.67 2.43
N THR A 119 14.40 -0.51 1.88
CA THR A 119 13.37 -1.50 1.60
C THR A 119 12.91 -2.17 2.88
N ILE A 120 11.59 -2.30 3.05
CA ILE A 120 10.91 -3.01 4.13
C ILE A 120 10.24 -4.23 3.51
N GLU A 121 10.83 -5.41 3.69
CA GLU A 121 10.42 -6.64 3.02
C GLU A 121 9.42 -7.45 3.86
N SER A 122 8.53 -8.19 3.17
CA SER A 122 7.58 -9.11 3.82
C SER A 122 8.23 -10.40 4.32
N HIS A 123 9.42 -10.73 3.86
CA HIS A 123 10.15 -11.98 4.13
C HIS A 123 9.33 -13.23 3.76
N GLY A 124 8.72 -13.19 2.57
CA GLY A 124 7.94 -14.27 1.98
C GLY A 124 6.58 -13.82 1.47
N PRO A 125 5.82 -14.72 0.81
CA PRO A 125 4.60 -14.37 0.11
C PRO A 125 3.52 -13.79 1.03
N VAL A 126 2.92 -12.65 0.60
CA VAL A 126 1.79 -12.00 1.25
C VAL A 126 0.75 -11.59 0.21
N ARG A 127 -0.51 -11.63 0.58
CA ARG A 127 -1.64 -11.18 -0.23
C ARG A 127 -1.84 -9.67 -0.12
N ALA A 128 -1.51 -9.11 1.03
CA ALA A 128 -1.73 -7.69 1.31
C ALA A 128 -0.68 -7.12 2.27
N THR A 129 -0.57 -5.79 2.26
CA THR A 129 0.12 -5.01 3.29
C THR A 129 -0.88 -4.01 3.87
N LEU A 130 -0.94 -3.92 5.19
CA LEU A 130 -1.76 -2.93 5.91
C LEU A 130 -0.84 -1.92 6.59
N GLU A 131 -1.03 -0.65 6.26
CA GLU A 131 -0.36 0.47 6.91
C GLU A 131 -1.27 1.09 7.96
N LEU A 132 -0.77 1.19 9.20
CA LEU A 132 -1.46 1.75 10.36
C LEU A 132 -0.63 2.88 10.98
N ALA A 133 -1.24 3.68 11.84
CA ALA A 133 -0.50 4.67 12.63
C ALA A 133 0.59 3.97 13.47
N ALA A 134 1.78 4.58 13.52
CA ALA A 134 2.90 4.05 14.28
C ALA A 134 2.54 3.82 15.76
N GLY A 135 2.97 2.69 16.32
CA GLY A 135 2.68 2.28 17.69
C GLY A 135 1.34 1.57 17.87
N THR A 136 0.56 1.40 16.79
CA THR A 136 -0.70 0.62 16.84
C THR A 136 -0.42 -0.84 17.20
N ALA A 137 0.61 -1.44 16.59
CA ALA A 137 0.98 -2.83 16.86
C ALA A 137 1.34 -3.05 18.33
N GLU A 138 2.15 -2.17 18.90
CA GLU A 138 2.52 -2.22 20.33
C GLU A 138 1.29 -2.04 21.23
N ARG A 139 0.50 -0.98 20.99
CA ARG A 139 -0.68 -0.63 21.81
C ARG A 139 -1.73 -1.75 21.84
N LEU A 140 -1.94 -2.43 20.72
CA LEU A 140 -2.93 -3.50 20.58
C LEU A 140 -2.32 -4.91 20.73
N ASN A 141 -1.02 -4.98 21.03
CA ASN A 141 -0.28 -6.24 21.16
C ASN A 141 -0.40 -7.16 19.94
N LEU A 142 -0.42 -6.56 18.73
CA LEU A 142 -0.48 -7.33 17.49
C LEU A 142 0.80 -8.16 17.30
N ARG A 143 0.65 -9.39 16.80
CA ARG A 143 1.76 -10.33 16.63
C ARG A 143 1.62 -11.11 15.32
N PRO A 144 2.73 -11.60 14.74
CA PRO A 144 2.66 -12.62 13.71
C PRO A 144 1.80 -13.79 14.16
N GLY A 145 0.88 -14.24 13.29
CA GLY A 145 -0.10 -15.28 13.56
C GLY A 145 -1.47 -14.79 14.01
N ASP A 146 -1.64 -13.50 14.35
CA ASP A 146 -2.97 -12.91 14.55
C ASP A 146 -3.75 -12.89 13.24
N GLN A 147 -5.09 -12.92 13.34
CA GLN A 147 -5.98 -13.01 12.18
C GLN A 147 -6.51 -11.66 11.77
N VAL A 148 -6.41 -11.36 10.49
CA VAL A 148 -7.04 -10.21 9.84
C VAL A 148 -8.28 -10.67 9.09
N LEU A 149 -9.43 -10.09 9.44
CA LEU A 149 -10.71 -10.33 8.77
C LEU A 149 -11.00 -9.20 7.79
N GLN A 150 -11.07 -9.54 6.51
CA GLN A 150 -11.40 -8.60 5.44
C GLN A 150 -11.80 -9.41 4.20
N ARG A 151 -12.71 -8.87 3.36
CA ARG A 151 -13.28 -9.61 2.21
C ARG A 151 -12.25 -10.17 1.23
N ILE A 152 -11.09 -9.51 1.07
CA ILE A 152 -10.05 -9.97 0.14
C ILE A 152 -9.43 -11.32 0.57
N PHE A 153 -9.56 -11.70 1.84
CA PHE A 153 -9.13 -12.99 2.37
C PHE A 153 -10.25 -14.04 2.40
N GLY A 154 -11.47 -13.68 1.97
CA GLY A 154 -12.62 -14.57 2.01
C GLY A 154 -13.17 -14.82 3.42
N ASN A 155 -12.81 -14.01 4.39
CA ASN A 155 -13.14 -14.16 5.82
C ASN A 155 -13.69 -12.85 6.42
N ALA A 156 -14.46 -12.08 5.64
CA ALA A 156 -15.00 -10.79 6.10
C ALA A 156 -15.66 -10.89 7.48
N PRO A 157 -15.56 -9.80 8.33
CA PRO A 157 -16.11 -9.79 9.68
C PRO A 157 -17.63 -9.86 9.71
#